data_ea082aa9d8cccef98bd93eb042df00a3
#
_entry.id   ea082aa9d8cccef98bd93eb042df00a3
#
_cell.length_a   1.000
_cell.length_b   1.000
_cell.length_c   1.000
_cell.angle_alpha   90.00
_cell.angle_beta   90.00
_cell.angle_gamma   90.00
#
_symmetry.space_group_name_H-M   'P 1'
#
loop_
_entity.id
_entity.type
_entity.pdbx_description
1 polymer ?
#
loop_
_entity_poly.entity_id
_entity_poly.type
_entity_poly.pdbx_seq_one_letter_code
_entity_poly.pdbx_strand_id
1 'polypeptide(L)'
;MSAFVALTLTAATACTPDEPNTPKPEPVKPKAERFEVFQMPTPTQGDIPYRIPAIAVTKDGTLVAIADYRHSGTDIGVTNYGRIDLHYRLSYDNGNTWTDVMPLIEGKGKEATDFMSVGYGDPCIVADSESNRVLMLSCAGNVSFQNGTRQNHQCIARFYSEDGGKTWSAPEDIAESIYEQFDTSKYGPVRSMFVASGRIMQSKTIKVGSYYRLYCAVLVRDRSAKHMNYVLFSDDFGGNWKVLGSIDTPAVYNTADEPKVEELPDGRILLSSRYNNGRYYNIFTFTDVASGTGTWDDYVFSGAANGGVAAKDNSTNGEVMLLPVTRVADGEPMHILLQSLPLGPDRKNVGIYYKELETDMDYISSYTIAADWDGVKQVTTLNSAYSTMAWQKDNRLAFLYEEETHGKSNFAYGGYTIVYECFEIEDITDGKYSYRK
;
A
#
# COMPACT_ATOMS: atom_id res chain seq x y z
N MET A 1 -55.43 -56.44 58.28
CA MET A 1 -53.96 -56.26 58.11
C MET A 1 -53.65 -56.41 56.63
N SER A 2 -53.52 -55.30 55.97
CA SER A 2 -53.26 -55.29 54.46
C SER A 2 -51.78 -55.08 54.20
N ALA A 3 -51.17 -55.95 53.52
CA ALA A 3 -49.78 -55.86 53.08
C ALA A 3 -49.72 -55.15 51.72
N PHE A 4 -48.98 -54.03 51.67
CA PHE A 4 -48.64 -53.33 50.43
C PHE A 4 -47.41 -53.96 49.83
N VAL A 5 -47.54 -54.41 48.58
CA VAL A 5 -46.40 -54.82 47.74
C VAL A 5 -45.97 -53.64 46.89
N ALA A 6 -44.74 -53.18 47.09
CA ALA A 6 -44.15 -52.14 46.26
C ALA A 6 -43.49 -52.75 45.02
N LEU A 7 -43.95 -52.33 43.87
CA LEU A 7 -43.35 -52.69 42.58
C LEU A 7 -42.29 -51.64 42.22
N THR A 8 -41.03 -52.02 42.15
CA THR A 8 -39.94 -51.17 41.66
C THR A 8 -39.82 -51.33 40.14
N LEU A 9 -40.12 -50.27 39.38
CA LEU A 9 -39.85 -50.16 37.96
C LEU A 9 -38.38 -49.72 37.77
N THR A 10 -37.57 -50.59 37.18
CA THR A 10 -36.24 -50.21 36.69
C THR A 10 -36.38 -49.64 35.27
N ALA A 11 -36.12 -48.34 35.12
CA ALA A 11 -36.02 -47.69 33.81
C ALA A 11 -34.67 -48.01 33.20
N ALA A 12 -34.68 -48.73 32.06
CA ALA A 12 -33.50 -48.91 31.22
C ALA A 12 -33.26 -47.61 30.42
N THR A 13 -32.16 -46.93 30.68
CA THR A 13 -31.67 -45.83 29.84
C THR A 13 -31.07 -46.42 28.57
N ALA A 14 -31.74 -46.21 27.45
CA ALA A 14 -31.18 -46.49 26.11
C ALA A 14 -30.09 -45.41 25.84
N CYS A 15 -28.83 -45.86 25.63
CA CYS A 15 -27.78 -45.01 25.06
C CYS A 15 -28.12 -44.76 23.59
N THR A 16 -28.43 -43.53 23.26
CA THR A 16 -28.42 -43.06 21.86
C THR A 16 -26.98 -42.99 21.38
N PRO A 17 -26.64 -43.45 20.18
CA PRO A 17 -25.32 -43.29 19.61
C PRO A 17 -25.03 -41.78 19.44
N ASP A 18 -23.83 -41.33 19.84
CA ASP A 18 -23.35 -40.01 19.55
C ASP A 18 -23.39 -39.75 18.05
N GLU A 19 -24.14 -38.72 17.62
CA GLU A 19 -24.04 -38.19 16.27
C GLU A 19 -22.61 -37.72 16.03
N PRO A 20 -22.03 -37.95 14.82
CA PRO A 20 -20.72 -37.46 14.51
C PRO A 20 -20.72 -35.92 14.64
N ASN A 21 -19.78 -35.44 15.42
CA ASN A 21 -19.55 -33.99 15.68
C ASN A 21 -19.14 -33.34 14.37
N THR A 22 -20.08 -33.01 13.49
CA THR A 22 -19.84 -32.19 12.31
C THR A 22 -19.56 -30.77 12.82
N PRO A 23 -18.40 -30.18 12.50
CA PRO A 23 -18.12 -28.79 12.85
C PRO A 23 -19.30 -27.94 12.37
N LYS A 24 -19.91 -27.16 13.25
CA LYS A 24 -20.84 -26.11 12.82
C LYS A 24 -20.09 -25.22 11.82
N PRO A 25 -20.66 -24.96 10.63
CA PRO A 25 -20.06 -23.99 9.72
C PRO A 25 -19.87 -22.69 10.47
N GLU A 26 -18.67 -22.13 10.42
CA GLU A 26 -18.42 -20.79 10.96
C GLU A 26 -19.42 -19.83 10.30
N PRO A 27 -20.00 -18.88 11.07
CA PRO A 27 -20.90 -17.90 10.50
C PRO A 27 -20.16 -17.16 9.40
N VAL A 28 -20.70 -17.18 8.20
CA VAL A 28 -20.20 -16.44 7.04
C VAL A 28 -20.20 -14.96 7.47
N LYS A 29 -19.01 -14.38 7.65
CA LYS A 29 -18.88 -12.95 7.96
C LYS A 29 -19.45 -12.18 6.78
N PRO A 30 -20.36 -11.22 6.99
CA PRO A 30 -20.92 -10.44 5.89
C PRO A 30 -19.76 -9.79 5.12
N LYS A 31 -19.84 -9.85 3.78
CA LYS A 31 -18.90 -9.16 2.89
C LYS A 31 -19.05 -7.65 3.15
N ALA A 32 -17.95 -6.96 3.44
CA ALA A 32 -17.98 -5.52 3.59
C ALA A 32 -18.45 -4.91 2.27
N GLU A 33 -19.53 -4.14 2.31
CA GLU A 33 -19.98 -3.36 1.18
C GLU A 33 -18.97 -2.24 0.90
N ARG A 34 -19.03 -1.67 -0.31
CA ARG A 34 -18.30 -0.46 -0.68
C ARG A 34 -18.57 0.66 0.35
N PHE A 35 -17.50 1.29 0.85
CA PHE A 35 -17.59 2.35 1.85
C PHE A 35 -16.78 3.59 1.44
N GLU A 36 -17.37 4.78 1.54
CA GLU A 36 -16.69 6.05 1.31
C GLU A 36 -15.93 6.46 2.59
N VAL A 37 -14.64 6.10 2.66
CA VAL A 37 -13.83 6.30 3.87
C VAL A 37 -13.55 7.78 4.11
N PHE A 38 -13.17 8.52 3.04
CA PHE A 38 -12.98 9.97 3.12
C PHE A 38 -13.80 10.61 2.00
N GLN A 39 -14.99 11.04 2.37
CA GLN A 39 -15.92 11.63 1.44
C GLN A 39 -15.57 13.10 1.18
N MET A 40 -15.37 13.46 -0.08
CA MET A 40 -15.25 14.84 -0.48
C MET A 40 -16.61 15.54 -0.22
N PRO A 41 -16.63 16.72 0.44
CA PRO A 41 -17.84 17.51 0.56
C PRO A 41 -18.40 17.86 -0.83
N THR A 42 -19.73 17.99 -0.91
CA THR A 42 -20.37 18.33 -2.18
C THR A 42 -19.90 19.67 -2.74
N PRO A 43 -19.89 19.90 -4.07
CA PRO A 43 -19.38 21.10 -4.73
C PRO A 43 -19.89 22.44 -4.20
N THR A 44 -20.96 22.46 -3.48
CA THR A 44 -21.56 23.67 -2.89
C THR A 44 -20.96 24.12 -1.54
N GLN A 45 -20.06 23.31 -0.94
CA GLN A 45 -19.53 23.55 0.40
C GLN A 45 -18.03 23.93 0.45
N GLY A 46 -17.42 24.28 -0.71
CA GLY A 46 -16.00 24.60 -0.78
C GLY A 46 -15.14 23.35 -0.73
N ASP A 47 -15.10 22.65 -1.83
CA ASP A 47 -14.53 21.33 -2.05
C ASP A 47 -13.05 21.22 -1.70
N ILE A 48 -12.72 20.71 -0.55
CA ILE A 48 -11.36 20.32 -0.22
C ILE A 48 -11.21 18.85 -0.58
N PRO A 49 -10.37 18.50 -1.57
CA PRO A 49 -10.25 17.14 -2.04
C PRO A 49 -9.49 16.27 -1.05
N TYR A 50 -9.93 15.01 -0.93
CA TYR A 50 -9.10 13.96 -0.40
C TYR A 50 -8.25 13.33 -1.52
N ARG A 51 -6.99 13.07 -1.23
CA ARG A 51 -6.05 12.49 -2.18
C ARG A 51 -5.15 11.46 -1.50
N ILE A 52 -4.48 10.64 -2.30
CA ILE A 52 -3.35 9.79 -1.93
C ILE A 52 -3.68 8.86 -0.76
N PRO A 53 -4.42 7.79 -1.00
CA PRO A 53 -4.80 6.83 0.04
C PRO A 53 -3.63 5.97 0.49
N ALA A 54 -3.58 5.68 1.78
CA ALA A 54 -2.71 4.69 2.40
C ALA A 54 -3.52 3.81 3.36
N ILE A 55 -3.23 2.50 3.42
CA ILE A 55 -3.92 1.57 4.31
C ILE A 55 -2.95 0.53 4.88
N ALA A 56 -3.11 0.21 6.15
CA ALA A 56 -2.42 -0.90 6.80
C ALA A 56 -3.40 -1.73 7.64
N VAL A 57 -3.02 -2.98 7.90
CA VAL A 57 -3.76 -3.91 8.77
C VAL A 57 -2.87 -4.27 9.94
N THR A 58 -3.29 -3.93 11.16
CA THR A 58 -2.54 -4.21 12.37
C THR A 58 -2.59 -5.68 12.75
N LYS A 59 -1.76 -6.09 13.70
CA LYS A 59 -1.73 -7.47 14.20
C LYS A 59 -3.09 -7.95 14.72
N ASP A 60 -3.87 -7.09 15.35
CA ASP A 60 -5.21 -7.40 15.87
C ASP A 60 -6.32 -7.29 14.82
N GLY A 61 -5.98 -6.91 13.57
CA GLY A 61 -6.91 -6.82 12.46
C GLY A 61 -7.55 -5.45 12.26
N THR A 62 -7.16 -4.44 13.03
CA THR A 62 -7.63 -3.07 12.81
C THR A 62 -7.12 -2.54 11.46
N LEU A 63 -8.02 -2.02 10.63
CA LEU A 63 -7.65 -1.28 9.43
C LEU A 63 -7.34 0.16 9.80
N VAL A 64 -6.20 0.67 9.35
CA VAL A 64 -5.78 2.07 9.51
C VAL A 64 -5.74 2.69 8.12
N ALA A 65 -6.70 3.54 7.79
CA ALA A 65 -6.75 4.28 6.53
C ALA A 65 -6.32 5.73 6.75
N ILE A 66 -5.48 6.25 5.85
CA ILE A 66 -4.97 7.64 5.89
C ILE A 66 -5.14 8.25 4.51
N ALA A 67 -5.38 9.56 4.44
CA ALA A 67 -5.42 10.33 3.18
C ALA A 67 -5.03 11.80 3.42
N ASP A 68 -4.53 12.43 2.35
CA ASP A 68 -4.33 13.87 2.29
C ASP A 68 -5.66 14.62 2.27
N TYR A 69 -5.74 15.70 3.03
CA TYR A 69 -6.81 16.68 2.95
C TYR A 69 -6.23 18.01 2.45
N ARG A 70 -6.41 18.31 1.17
CA ARG A 70 -5.65 19.32 0.42
C ARG A 70 -6.37 20.66 0.30
N HIS A 71 -6.21 21.55 1.28
CA HIS A 71 -6.86 22.87 1.30
C HIS A 71 -6.58 23.72 0.06
N SER A 72 -5.39 23.59 -0.54
CA SER A 72 -5.02 24.29 -1.78
C SER A 72 -5.34 23.50 -3.06
N GLY A 73 -5.76 22.23 -2.94
CA GLY A 73 -5.98 21.32 -4.06
C GLY A 73 -4.71 20.87 -4.79
N THR A 74 -3.52 21.26 -4.33
CA THR A 74 -2.22 20.98 -4.98
C THR A 74 -1.32 20.12 -4.08
N ASP A 75 -0.22 19.61 -4.65
CA ASP A 75 0.80 18.87 -3.91
C ASP A 75 1.63 19.81 -3.01
N ILE A 76 2.40 19.20 -2.09
CA ILE A 76 3.33 19.90 -1.18
C ILE A 76 4.16 20.94 -1.94
N GLY A 77 4.13 22.19 -1.48
CA GLY A 77 4.96 23.29 -1.97
C GLY A 77 4.70 23.73 -3.42
N VAL A 78 3.67 23.23 -4.09
CA VAL A 78 3.22 23.74 -5.42
C VAL A 78 2.53 25.08 -5.24
N THR A 79 1.63 25.19 -4.27
CA THR A 79 1.10 26.47 -3.80
C THR A 79 1.93 26.93 -2.61
N ASN A 80 2.47 28.16 -2.66
CA ASN A 80 3.26 28.71 -1.58
C ASN A 80 2.45 28.77 -0.28
N TYR A 81 2.96 28.16 0.77
CA TYR A 81 2.26 27.93 2.04
C TYR A 81 0.92 27.18 1.88
N GLY A 82 0.85 26.26 0.88
CA GLY A 82 -0.32 25.40 0.68
C GLY A 82 -0.50 24.43 1.85
N ARG A 83 -1.59 24.61 2.60
CA ARG A 83 -1.94 23.72 3.71
C ARG A 83 -2.43 22.37 3.18
N ILE A 84 -1.84 21.30 3.70
CA ILE A 84 -2.32 19.91 3.54
C ILE A 84 -2.29 19.28 4.92
N ASP A 85 -3.38 18.62 5.29
CA ASP A 85 -3.51 17.85 6.51
C ASP A 85 -3.49 16.35 6.19
N LEU A 86 -3.08 15.52 7.15
CA LEU A 86 -3.31 14.07 7.07
C LEU A 86 -4.46 13.70 7.98
N HIS A 87 -5.49 13.10 7.41
CA HIS A 87 -6.63 12.57 8.14
C HIS A 87 -6.59 11.05 8.17
N TYR A 88 -7.13 10.45 9.23
CA TYR A 88 -7.22 9.00 9.35
C TYR A 88 -8.57 8.52 9.89
N ARG A 89 -8.87 7.26 9.61
CA ARG A 89 -10.01 6.51 10.16
C ARG A 89 -9.58 5.09 10.48
N LEU A 90 -10.25 4.48 11.46
CA LEU A 90 -10.04 3.10 11.87
C LEU A 90 -11.29 2.27 11.61
N SER A 91 -11.09 1.00 11.22
CA SER A 91 -12.13 -0.01 11.21
C SER A 91 -11.70 -1.19 12.05
N TYR A 92 -12.56 -1.64 12.95
CA TYR A 92 -12.33 -2.77 13.84
C TYR A 92 -13.07 -4.05 13.39
N ASP A 93 -13.77 -3.99 12.27
CA ASP A 93 -14.67 -5.02 11.77
C ASP A 93 -14.50 -5.30 10.27
N ASN A 94 -13.22 -5.26 9.81
CA ASN A 94 -12.83 -5.55 8.43
C ASN A 94 -13.49 -4.62 7.40
N GLY A 95 -13.65 -3.34 7.72
CA GLY A 95 -14.15 -2.32 6.81
C GLY A 95 -15.67 -2.16 6.78
N ASN A 96 -16.43 -2.92 7.60
CA ASN A 96 -17.89 -2.77 7.65
C ASN A 96 -18.32 -1.44 8.28
N THR A 97 -17.60 -1.00 9.30
CA THR A 97 -17.80 0.33 9.93
C THR A 97 -16.46 1.03 10.14
N TRP A 98 -16.50 2.35 10.19
CA TRP A 98 -15.33 3.19 10.35
C TRP A 98 -15.60 4.25 11.43
N THR A 99 -14.57 4.59 12.22
CA THR A 99 -14.61 5.72 13.13
C THR A 99 -14.94 7.03 12.42
N ASP A 100 -15.21 8.09 13.14
CA ASP A 100 -15.23 9.43 12.54
C ASP A 100 -13.86 9.76 11.94
N VAL A 101 -13.84 10.71 10.99
CA VAL A 101 -12.60 11.25 10.44
C VAL A 101 -11.86 12.01 11.54
N MET A 102 -10.60 11.67 11.75
CA MET A 102 -9.75 12.28 12.77
C MET A 102 -8.51 12.90 12.11
N PRO A 103 -8.06 14.08 12.53
CA PRO A 103 -6.77 14.60 12.08
C PRO A 103 -5.63 13.77 12.70
N LEU A 104 -4.70 13.26 11.88
CA LEU A 104 -3.43 12.73 12.35
C LEU A 104 -2.48 13.88 12.63
N ILE A 105 -2.37 14.80 11.69
CA ILE A 105 -1.63 16.05 11.78
C ILE A 105 -2.26 17.10 10.88
N GLU A 106 -2.32 18.34 11.35
CA GLU A 106 -2.78 19.49 10.57
C GLU A 106 -1.61 20.35 10.13
N GLY A 107 -1.50 20.60 8.81
CA GLY A 107 -0.61 21.62 8.29
C GLY A 107 -1.01 23.02 8.79
N LYS A 108 -0.05 23.91 8.95
CA LYS A 108 -0.29 25.29 9.41
C LYS A 108 -0.39 26.30 8.28
N GLY A 109 0.00 25.90 7.05
CA GLY A 109 0.00 26.81 5.91
C GLY A 109 0.80 28.09 6.22
N LYS A 110 0.18 29.24 6.04
CA LYS A 110 0.79 30.56 6.30
C LYS A 110 1.08 30.85 7.77
N GLU A 111 0.50 30.09 8.69
CA GLU A 111 0.69 30.24 10.13
C GLU A 111 1.83 29.34 10.64
N ALA A 112 2.51 28.62 9.77
CA ALA A 112 3.62 27.75 10.12
C ALA A 112 4.79 28.57 10.69
N THR A 113 5.36 28.11 11.79
CA THR A 113 6.54 28.69 12.44
C THR A 113 7.83 27.99 12.06
N ASP A 114 7.73 26.84 11.38
CA ASP A 114 8.84 26.07 10.85
C ASP A 114 8.49 25.52 9.45
N PHE A 115 9.50 25.06 8.73
CA PHE A 115 9.36 24.64 7.34
C PHE A 115 8.49 23.39 7.19
N MET A 116 8.65 22.39 8.06
CA MET A 116 7.94 21.12 7.97
C MET A 116 6.43 21.28 8.25
N SER A 117 6.07 22.14 9.20
CA SER A 117 4.67 22.31 9.64
C SER A 117 3.76 23.03 8.65
N VAL A 118 4.28 23.48 7.50
CA VAL A 118 3.43 24.13 6.46
C VAL A 118 2.39 23.15 5.91
N GLY A 119 2.78 21.92 5.60
CA GLY A 119 1.85 20.88 5.10
C GLY A 119 2.47 19.50 5.14
N TYR A 120 1.63 18.48 5.21
CA TYR A 120 1.99 17.07 5.24
C TYR A 120 1.17 16.32 4.18
N GLY A 121 1.79 15.45 3.40
CA GLY A 121 1.11 14.74 2.33
C GLY A 121 1.85 13.50 1.84
N ASP A 122 1.22 12.79 0.91
CA ASP A 122 1.75 11.55 0.33
C ASP A 122 2.09 10.47 1.39
N PRO A 123 1.14 10.08 2.26
CA PRO A 123 1.39 9.12 3.33
C PRO A 123 1.75 7.75 2.79
N CYS A 124 2.71 7.07 3.41
CA CYS A 124 2.94 5.65 3.28
C CYS A 124 3.04 4.99 4.66
N ILE A 125 2.44 3.81 4.80
CA ILE A 125 2.17 3.20 6.11
C ILE A 125 2.55 1.73 6.14
N VAL A 126 2.97 1.24 7.32
CA VAL A 126 3.09 -0.18 7.65
C VAL A 126 2.68 -0.42 9.09
N ALA A 127 1.97 -1.51 9.32
CA ALA A 127 1.75 -2.04 10.66
C ALA A 127 2.65 -3.27 10.86
N ASP A 128 3.27 -3.36 12.03
CA ASP A 128 4.11 -4.49 12.38
C ASP A 128 3.29 -5.79 12.47
N SER A 129 3.73 -6.82 11.78
CA SER A 129 3.06 -8.12 11.76
C SER A 129 3.03 -8.83 13.13
N GLU A 130 3.93 -8.46 14.06
CA GLU A 130 4.09 -9.10 15.37
C GLU A 130 3.63 -8.26 16.56
N SER A 131 3.35 -6.96 16.36
CA SER A 131 2.83 -6.05 17.39
C SER A 131 1.75 -5.13 16.81
N ASN A 132 1.15 -4.29 17.66
CA ASN A 132 0.22 -3.26 17.20
C ASN A 132 0.92 -1.93 16.88
N ARG A 133 2.25 -1.96 16.72
CA ARG A 133 3.01 -0.80 16.32
C ARG A 133 2.75 -0.47 14.84
N VAL A 134 2.59 0.81 14.55
CA VAL A 134 2.38 1.32 13.19
C VAL A 134 3.40 2.43 12.93
N LEU A 135 4.01 2.40 11.75
CA LEU A 135 4.89 3.44 11.23
C LEU A 135 4.21 4.11 10.03
N MET A 136 4.22 5.42 10.01
CA MET A 136 3.83 6.22 8.85
C MET A 136 4.94 7.21 8.51
N LEU A 137 5.25 7.31 7.22
CA LEU A 137 6.08 8.36 6.65
C LEU A 137 5.22 9.23 5.74
N SER A 138 5.55 10.52 5.65
CA SER A 138 4.94 11.45 4.69
C SER A 138 5.93 12.48 4.20
N CYS A 139 5.66 13.04 3.03
CA CYS A 139 6.33 14.27 2.61
C CYS A 139 5.81 15.45 3.43
N ALA A 140 6.65 16.46 3.67
CA ALA A 140 6.22 17.63 4.38
C ALA A 140 7.02 18.89 3.95
N GLY A 141 6.50 20.09 4.24
CA GLY A 141 7.19 21.35 4.03
C GLY A 141 6.52 22.30 3.05
N ASN A 142 7.32 23.21 2.46
CA ASN A 142 6.86 24.29 1.59
C ASN A 142 7.66 24.40 0.27
N VAL A 143 8.23 23.31 -0.19
CA VAL A 143 8.89 23.24 -1.50
C VAL A 143 8.39 22.03 -2.25
N SER A 144 8.09 22.19 -3.54
CA SER A 144 7.65 21.06 -4.35
C SER A 144 8.82 20.12 -4.69
N PHE A 145 8.51 18.86 -4.94
CA PHE A 145 9.49 17.89 -5.43
C PHE A 145 10.26 18.42 -6.66
N GLN A 146 9.57 19.14 -7.55
CA GLN A 146 10.15 19.69 -8.78
C GLN A 146 11.12 20.85 -8.53
N ASN A 147 10.87 21.64 -7.50
CA ASN A 147 11.66 22.85 -7.19
C ASN A 147 12.70 22.64 -6.08
N GLY A 148 12.68 21.47 -5.44
CA GLY A 148 13.63 21.13 -4.39
C GLY A 148 15.09 21.21 -4.84
N THR A 149 15.95 21.55 -3.89
CA THR A 149 17.41 21.50 -4.01
C THR A 149 17.98 20.81 -2.79
N ARG A 150 19.26 20.38 -2.82
CA ARG A 150 19.88 19.73 -1.64
C ARG A 150 19.79 20.60 -0.36
N GLN A 151 19.85 21.92 -0.49
CA GLN A 151 19.81 22.86 0.64
C GLN A 151 18.38 23.30 1.01
N ASN A 152 17.41 23.06 0.14
CA ASN A 152 16.00 23.39 0.37
C ASN A 152 15.13 22.29 -0.26
N HIS A 153 14.97 21.20 0.45
CA HIS A 153 14.23 20.03 0.01
C HIS A 153 13.00 19.78 0.89
N GLN A 154 12.11 18.92 0.44
CA GLN A 154 11.00 18.44 1.28
C GLN A 154 11.55 17.70 2.50
N CYS A 155 10.88 17.85 3.64
CA CYS A 155 11.05 16.99 4.79
C CYS A 155 10.44 15.60 4.52
N ILE A 156 10.93 14.59 5.23
CA ILE A 156 10.29 13.28 5.37
C ILE A 156 9.87 13.16 6.82
N ALA A 157 8.60 13.41 7.08
CA ALA A 157 8.02 13.34 8.42
C ALA A 157 7.73 11.90 8.80
N ARG A 158 8.24 11.48 9.96
CA ARG A 158 8.02 10.15 10.55
C ARG A 158 7.07 10.23 11.73
N PHE A 159 6.13 9.29 11.81
CA PHE A 159 5.17 9.15 12.90
C PHE A 159 5.09 7.70 13.34
N TYR A 160 4.89 7.48 14.64
CA TYR A 160 4.62 6.18 15.23
C TYR A 160 3.29 6.17 15.95
N SER A 161 2.62 5.02 15.91
CA SER A 161 1.56 4.63 16.80
C SER A 161 1.96 3.34 17.52
N GLU A 162 1.80 3.29 18.84
CA GLU A 162 2.09 2.11 19.64
C GLU A 162 0.82 1.31 19.99
N ASP A 163 -0.36 1.80 19.58
CA ASP A 163 -1.68 1.32 19.99
C ASP A 163 -2.63 0.99 18.81
N GLY A 164 -2.05 0.64 17.66
CA GLY A 164 -2.83 0.22 16.47
C GLY A 164 -3.45 1.37 15.70
N GLY A 165 -2.82 2.53 15.69
CA GLY A 165 -3.28 3.71 14.97
C GLY A 165 -4.24 4.61 15.74
N LYS A 166 -4.50 4.35 17.02
CA LYS A 166 -5.44 5.16 17.83
C LYS A 166 -4.85 6.50 18.22
N THR A 167 -3.55 6.50 18.58
CA THR A 167 -2.80 7.71 18.89
C THR A 167 -1.48 7.72 18.12
N TRP A 168 -0.97 8.92 17.83
CA TRP A 168 0.22 9.12 17.01
C TRP A 168 1.24 10.02 17.72
N SER A 169 2.51 9.75 17.51
CA SER A 169 3.60 10.61 17.98
C SER A 169 3.58 11.98 17.26
N ALA A 170 4.29 12.94 17.84
CA ALA A 170 4.65 14.15 17.09
C ALA A 170 5.49 13.77 15.85
N PRO A 171 5.47 14.58 14.76
CA PRO A 171 6.30 14.40 13.59
C PRO A 171 7.78 14.58 13.90
N GLU A 172 8.60 13.74 13.28
CA GLU A 172 10.06 13.87 13.29
C GLU A 172 10.59 13.94 11.86
N ASP A 173 11.36 14.96 11.54
CA ASP A 173 12.01 15.06 10.22
C ASP A 173 13.23 14.15 10.16
N ILE A 174 13.19 13.15 9.27
CA ILE A 174 14.29 12.21 9.04
C ILE A 174 14.99 12.44 7.69
N ALA A 175 14.61 13.49 6.95
CA ALA A 175 15.09 13.70 5.59
C ALA A 175 16.63 13.78 5.51
N GLU A 176 17.26 14.57 6.39
CA GLU A 176 18.71 14.78 6.33
C GLU A 176 19.50 13.49 6.40
N SER A 177 19.13 12.56 7.30
CA SER A 177 19.81 11.25 7.46
C SER A 177 19.72 10.35 6.20
N ILE A 178 18.77 10.64 5.33
CA ILE A 178 18.61 9.93 4.05
C ILE A 178 19.33 10.66 2.93
N TYR A 179 19.19 11.99 2.85
CA TYR A 179 19.82 12.83 1.82
C TYR A 179 21.36 12.74 1.87
N GLU A 180 21.97 12.78 3.08
CA GLU A 180 23.42 12.72 3.25
C GLU A 180 24.05 11.45 2.66
N GLN A 181 23.32 10.32 2.59
CA GLN A 181 23.79 9.09 1.97
C GLN A 181 24.10 9.28 0.48
N PHE A 182 23.40 10.21 -0.19
CA PHE A 182 23.57 10.48 -1.61
C PHE A 182 24.58 11.58 -1.93
N ASP A 183 25.11 12.30 -0.94
CA ASP A 183 26.01 13.44 -1.17
C ASP A 183 27.29 13.03 -1.89
N THR A 184 27.76 11.79 -1.70
CA THR A 184 28.94 11.23 -2.38
C THR A 184 28.64 10.41 -3.63
N SER A 185 27.37 10.21 -3.98
CA SER A 185 26.96 9.47 -5.17
C SER A 185 27.42 10.18 -6.46
N LYS A 186 27.69 9.42 -7.50
CA LYS A 186 27.96 9.97 -8.85
C LYS A 186 26.81 10.82 -9.39
N TYR A 187 25.59 10.66 -8.85
CA TYR A 187 24.40 11.45 -9.18
C TYR A 187 24.12 12.58 -8.18
N GLY A 188 24.83 12.56 -7.05
CA GLY A 188 24.63 13.50 -5.95
C GLY A 188 25.42 14.81 -6.10
N PRO A 189 25.20 15.75 -5.18
CA PRO A 189 24.13 15.71 -4.18
C PRO A 189 22.75 15.75 -4.85
N VAL A 190 21.80 14.93 -4.36
CA VAL A 190 20.45 14.86 -4.91
C VAL A 190 19.63 16.11 -4.53
N ARG A 191 18.71 16.50 -5.42
CA ARG A 191 17.96 17.76 -5.26
C ARG A 191 16.71 17.60 -4.41
N SER A 192 15.97 16.53 -4.67
CA SER A 192 14.71 16.25 -3.99
C SER A 192 14.45 14.77 -3.95
N MET A 193 13.66 14.37 -2.98
CA MET A 193 13.24 12.99 -2.77
C MET A 193 11.86 13.00 -2.14
N PHE A 194 11.01 12.01 -2.48
CA PHE A 194 9.83 11.72 -1.69
C PHE A 194 9.57 10.23 -1.58
N VAL A 195 8.92 9.86 -0.49
CA VAL A 195 8.47 8.49 -0.26
C VAL A 195 7.27 8.20 -1.15
N ALA A 196 7.26 7.04 -1.81
CA ALA A 196 6.13 6.64 -2.63
C ALA A 196 4.95 6.29 -1.73
N SER A 197 3.85 7.02 -1.87
CA SER A 197 2.63 6.92 -1.07
C SER A 197 2.02 5.51 -1.04
N GLY A 198 1.19 5.22 -0.07
CA GLY A 198 0.45 3.98 0.08
C GLY A 198 1.07 3.03 1.09
N ARG A 199 1.84 2.04 0.66
CA ARG A 199 2.36 0.99 1.54
C ARG A 199 3.89 1.04 1.67
N ILE A 200 4.39 0.93 2.90
CA ILE A 200 5.74 0.44 3.22
C ILE A 200 5.63 -1.08 3.31
N MET A 201 6.46 -1.83 2.61
CA MET A 201 6.43 -3.29 2.62
C MET A 201 7.24 -3.82 3.79
N GLN A 202 6.68 -4.73 4.57
CA GLN A 202 7.39 -5.50 5.58
C GLN A 202 7.76 -6.87 5.02
N SER A 203 9.03 -7.25 5.12
CA SER A 203 9.53 -8.57 4.71
C SER A 203 8.79 -9.68 5.45
N LYS A 204 8.57 -10.78 4.74
CA LYS A 204 8.03 -12.02 5.31
C LYS A 204 9.13 -13.00 5.71
N THR A 205 10.36 -12.77 5.23
CA THR A 205 11.48 -13.72 5.35
C THR A 205 12.67 -13.16 6.13
N ILE A 206 12.96 -11.86 6.03
CA ILE A 206 14.14 -11.26 6.66
C ILE A 206 13.74 -10.58 7.96
N LYS A 207 14.22 -11.15 9.08
CA LYS A 207 14.03 -10.60 10.42
C LYS A 207 15.37 -10.27 11.07
N VAL A 208 15.50 -9.04 11.58
CA VAL A 208 16.70 -8.57 12.27
C VAL A 208 16.32 -8.09 13.67
N GLY A 209 16.87 -8.71 14.69
CA GLY A 209 16.48 -8.43 16.07
C GLY A 209 14.98 -8.71 16.32
N SER A 210 14.25 -7.67 16.72
CA SER A 210 12.83 -7.77 17.04
C SER A 210 11.90 -7.55 15.85
N TYR A 211 12.40 -7.03 14.70
CA TYR A 211 11.56 -6.61 13.59
C TYR A 211 11.88 -7.32 12.29
N TYR A 212 10.85 -7.57 11.48
CA TYR A 212 11.03 -7.88 10.08
C TYR A 212 11.48 -6.62 9.32
N ARG A 213 12.41 -6.78 8.38
CA ARG A 213 12.92 -5.68 7.54
C ARG A 213 11.80 -4.96 6.83
N LEU A 214 11.86 -3.64 6.86
CA LEU A 214 10.98 -2.79 6.08
C LEU A 214 11.65 -2.36 4.79
N TYR A 215 10.85 -2.18 3.73
CA TYR A 215 11.27 -1.60 2.46
C TYR A 215 10.34 -0.46 2.08
N CYS A 216 10.92 0.69 1.77
CA CYS A 216 10.21 1.89 1.33
C CYS A 216 10.75 2.33 -0.03
N ALA A 217 9.90 2.31 -1.05
CA ALA A 217 10.28 2.79 -2.37
C ALA A 217 10.28 4.33 -2.41
N VAL A 218 11.28 4.94 -3.06
CA VAL A 218 11.45 6.39 -3.11
C VAL A 218 11.76 6.87 -4.53
N LEU A 219 11.18 8.02 -4.89
CA LEU A 219 11.52 8.77 -6.09
C LEU A 219 12.51 9.86 -5.72
N VAL A 220 13.61 9.94 -6.47
CA VAL A 220 14.74 10.85 -6.22
C VAL A 220 15.04 11.65 -7.47
N ARG A 221 15.39 12.93 -7.33
CA ARG A 221 15.94 13.75 -8.41
C ARG A 221 17.42 13.98 -8.21
N ASP A 222 18.20 13.62 -9.24
CA ASP A 222 19.64 13.83 -9.23
C ASP A 222 20.02 15.32 -9.34
N ARG A 223 21.32 15.61 -9.26
CA ARG A 223 21.85 16.99 -9.42
C ARG A 223 21.46 17.65 -10.75
N SER A 224 21.13 16.86 -11.78
CA SER A 224 20.68 17.30 -13.11
C SER A 224 19.16 17.33 -13.26
N ALA A 225 18.42 17.15 -12.16
CA ALA A 225 16.97 17.09 -12.08
C ALA A 225 16.33 15.87 -12.81
N LYS A 226 17.08 14.80 -13.03
CA LYS A 226 16.58 13.55 -13.60
C LYS A 226 16.01 12.65 -12.52
N HIS A 227 14.93 11.94 -12.83
CA HIS A 227 14.28 11.02 -11.91
C HIS A 227 15.09 9.72 -11.77
N MET A 228 15.11 9.20 -10.55
CA MET A 228 15.73 7.94 -10.19
C MET A 228 14.86 7.22 -9.17
N ASN A 229 14.71 5.92 -9.32
CA ASN A 229 14.02 5.12 -8.31
C ASN A 229 15.02 4.34 -7.46
N TYR A 230 14.79 4.38 -6.16
CA TYR A 230 15.53 3.59 -5.17
C TYR A 230 14.56 2.89 -4.21
N VAL A 231 15.08 1.94 -3.47
CA VAL A 231 14.42 1.35 -2.30
C VAL A 231 15.29 1.63 -1.09
N LEU A 232 14.67 2.12 -0.04
CA LEU A 232 15.27 2.21 1.29
C LEU A 232 14.85 0.98 2.09
N PHE A 233 15.72 0.50 2.97
CA PHE A 233 15.37 -0.55 3.93
C PHE A 233 15.69 -0.13 5.37
N SER A 234 14.95 -0.70 6.31
CA SER A 234 15.14 -0.51 7.75
C SER A 234 15.00 -1.82 8.49
N ASP A 235 15.92 -2.09 9.41
CA ASP A 235 15.94 -3.27 10.27
C ASP A 235 15.48 -2.98 11.72
N ASP A 236 15.09 -1.73 12.01
CA ASP A 236 14.69 -1.26 13.32
C ASP A 236 13.32 -0.54 13.31
N PHE A 237 12.44 -1.02 12.43
CA PHE A 237 11.09 -0.52 12.26
C PHE A 237 11.03 0.98 11.95
N GLY A 238 11.87 1.43 11.00
CA GLY A 238 11.90 2.81 10.51
C GLY A 238 12.70 3.78 11.38
N GLY A 239 13.45 3.28 12.37
CA GLY A 239 14.37 4.10 13.17
C GLY A 239 15.50 4.66 12.33
N ASN A 240 16.13 3.79 11.53
CA ASN A 240 17.17 4.15 10.58
C ASN A 240 16.86 3.57 9.20
N TRP A 241 17.20 4.31 8.15
CA TRP A 241 17.00 3.90 6.78
C TRP A 241 18.31 3.87 6.01
N LYS A 242 18.49 2.86 5.16
CA LYS A 242 19.66 2.67 4.29
C LYS A 242 19.19 2.43 2.86
N VAL A 243 20.01 2.80 1.88
CA VAL A 243 19.74 2.48 0.48
C VAL A 243 19.98 0.99 0.22
N LEU A 244 19.02 0.32 -0.40
CA LEU A 244 19.15 -1.06 -0.85
C LEU A 244 20.06 -1.10 -2.08
N GLY A 245 21.13 -1.88 -2.01
CA GLY A 245 22.15 -1.96 -3.04
C GLY A 245 23.13 -0.80 -2.97
N SER A 246 23.26 -0.02 -4.05
CA SER A 246 24.25 1.04 -4.15
C SER A 246 23.61 2.38 -4.52
N ILE A 247 24.08 3.47 -3.88
CA ILE A 247 23.71 4.85 -4.22
C ILE A 247 24.11 5.25 -5.65
N ASP A 248 25.01 4.50 -6.28
CA ASP A 248 25.49 4.72 -7.66
C ASP A 248 24.75 3.90 -8.72
N THR A 249 23.85 3.00 -8.30
CA THR A 249 23.08 2.15 -9.21
C THR A 249 21.58 2.23 -8.86
N PRO A 250 20.88 3.30 -9.30
CA PRO A 250 19.43 3.37 -9.13
C PRO A 250 18.74 2.17 -9.80
N ALA A 251 17.61 1.76 -9.25
CA ALA A 251 16.79 0.72 -9.86
C ALA A 251 16.28 1.13 -11.25
N VAL A 252 15.86 2.38 -11.40
CA VAL A 252 15.48 2.98 -12.68
C VAL A 252 16.09 4.38 -12.78
N TYR A 253 16.62 4.73 -13.94
CA TYR A 253 17.23 6.05 -14.18
C TYR A 253 16.58 6.80 -15.35
N ASN A 254 16.15 8.05 -15.10
CA ASN A 254 15.66 9.01 -16.08
C ASN A 254 14.48 8.53 -16.94
N THR A 255 13.68 7.59 -16.44
CA THR A 255 12.62 6.95 -17.24
C THR A 255 11.29 6.90 -16.49
N ALA A 256 11.28 6.45 -15.23
CA ALA A 256 10.08 6.19 -14.46
C ALA A 256 9.81 7.27 -13.39
N ASP A 257 8.63 7.18 -12.82
CA ASP A 257 8.11 8.02 -11.72
C ASP A 257 7.91 7.12 -10.47
N GLU A 258 6.93 7.40 -9.62
CA GLU A 258 6.68 6.77 -8.32
C GLU A 258 6.79 5.25 -8.32
N PRO A 259 7.67 4.67 -7.50
CA PRO A 259 7.87 3.23 -7.42
C PRO A 259 7.02 2.58 -6.31
N LYS A 260 6.82 1.26 -6.42
CA LYS A 260 6.26 0.37 -5.40
C LYS A 260 7.14 -0.87 -5.26
N VAL A 261 7.17 -1.43 -4.07
CA VAL A 261 8.07 -2.55 -3.74
C VAL A 261 7.30 -3.74 -3.16
N GLU A 262 7.71 -4.97 -3.56
CA GLU A 262 7.19 -6.23 -3.01
C GLU A 262 8.31 -7.26 -2.89
N GLU A 263 8.19 -8.21 -1.96
CA GLU A 263 9.10 -9.33 -1.78
C GLU A 263 8.59 -10.54 -2.59
N LEU A 264 9.44 -11.08 -3.46
CA LEU A 264 9.17 -12.28 -4.25
C LEU A 264 9.26 -13.55 -3.37
N PRO A 265 8.73 -14.71 -3.82
CA PRO A 265 8.71 -15.93 -3.02
C PRO A 265 10.10 -16.43 -2.59
N ASP A 266 11.14 -16.11 -3.34
CA ASP A 266 12.54 -16.46 -3.07
C ASP A 266 13.31 -15.40 -2.25
N GLY A 267 12.63 -14.35 -1.79
CA GLY A 267 13.20 -13.28 -0.98
C GLY A 267 13.87 -12.15 -1.77
N ARG A 268 13.93 -12.24 -3.12
CA ARG A 268 14.33 -11.11 -3.97
C ARG A 268 13.29 -9.99 -3.91
N ILE A 269 13.70 -8.78 -4.28
CA ILE A 269 12.84 -7.60 -4.18
C ILE A 269 12.41 -7.14 -5.57
N LEU A 270 11.10 -7.11 -5.80
CA LEU A 270 10.48 -6.58 -7.01
C LEU A 270 10.22 -5.09 -6.84
N LEU A 271 10.58 -4.29 -7.83
CA LEU A 271 10.17 -2.90 -7.96
C LEU A 271 9.22 -2.74 -9.14
N SER A 272 8.08 -2.09 -8.89
CA SER A 272 7.10 -1.68 -9.89
C SER A 272 7.10 -0.15 -9.98
N SER A 273 7.51 0.41 -11.11
CA SER A 273 7.70 1.85 -11.27
C SER A 273 6.67 2.43 -12.23
N ARG A 274 6.03 3.54 -11.82
CA ARG A 274 5.04 4.28 -12.60
C ARG A 274 5.63 4.77 -13.92
N TYR A 275 4.89 4.52 -15.01
CA TYR A 275 5.19 5.08 -16.32
C TYR A 275 3.92 5.26 -17.15
N ASN A 276 4.00 6.05 -18.23
CA ASN A 276 2.87 6.26 -19.11
C ASN A 276 2.52 4.97 -19.89
N ASN A 277 1.25 4.66 -20.00
CA ASN A 277 0.69 3.47 -20.65
C ASN A 277 1.04 2.12 -20.02
N GLY A 278 1.61 2.11 -18.82
CA GLY A 278 1.98 0.87 -18.14
C GLY A 278 2.90 1.08 -16.95
N ARG A 279 3.77 0.12 -16.71
CA ARG A 279 4.76 0.18 -15.62
C ARG A 279 6.10 -0.38 -16.07
N TYR A 280 7.17 -0.03 -15.35
CA TYR A 280 8.44 -0.75 -15.42
C TYR A 280 8.57 -1.68 -14.23
N TYR A 281 9.11 -2.87 -14.49
CA TYR A 281 9.46 -3.84 -13.45
C TYR A 281 10.96 -4.13 -13.49
N ASN A 282 11.57 -4.28 -12.32
CA ASN A 282 12.89 -4.86 -12.16
C ASN A 282 13.05 -5.54 -10.81
N ILE A 283 14.04 -6.44 -10.72
CA ILE A 283 14.24 -7.33 -9.57
C ILE A 283 15.62 -7.09 -8.97
N PHE A 284 15.67 -6.95 -7.65
CA PHE A 284 16.91 -6.87 -6.89
C PHE A 284 17.30 -8.25 -6.38
N THR A 285 18.52 -8.66 -6.68
CA THR A 285 19.11 -9.90 -6.17
C THR A 285 20.19 -9.58 -5.16
N PHE A 286 20.06 -10.10 -3.94
CA PHE A 286 21.02 -9.91 -2.87
C PHE A 286 22.32 -10.68 -3.14
N THR A 287 23.46 -10.03 -2.90
CA THR A 287 24.76 -10.68 -2.70
C THR A 287 25.07 -10.87 -1.21
N ASP A 288 24.55 -9.98 -0.36
CA ASP A 288 24.55 -10.10 1.09
C ASP A 288 23.28 -9.47 1.67
N VAL A 289 22.44 -10.33 2.23
CA VAL A 289 21.14 -9.93 2.82
C VAL A 289 21.34 -9.01 4.02
N ALA A 290 22.36 -9.28 4.87
CA ALA A 290 22.55 -8.55 6.12
C ALA A 290 22.88 -7.07 5.87
N SER A 291 23.74 -6.79 4.91
CA SER A 291 24.10 -5.41 4.53
C SER A 291 23.15 -4.76 3.54
N GLY A 292 22.21 -5.52 2.94
CA GLY A 292 21.35 -5.04 1.87
C GLY A 292 22.08 -4.80 0.55
N THR A 293 23.27 -5.42 0.36
CA THR A 293 24.02 -5.28 -0.91
C THR A 293 23.53 -6.29 -1.94
N GLY A 294 23.58 -5.89 -3.21
CA GLY A 294 23.11 -6.66 -4.34
C GLY A 294 23.03 -5.83 -5.60
N THR A 295 22.32 -6.34 -6.59
CA THR A 295 22.18 -5.70 -7.91
C THR A 295 20.75 -5.76 -8.41
N TRP A 296 20.32 -4.70 -9.09
CA TRP A 296 19.11 -4.67 -9.90
C TRP A 296 19.38 -5.29 -11.26
N ASP A 297 18.44 -6.07 -11.79
CA ASP A 297 18.42 -6.44 -13.20
C ASP A 297 17.91 -5.28 -14.09
N ASP A 298 17.77 -5.50 -15.38
CA ASP A 298 17.24 -4.51 -16.31
C ASP A 298 15.79 -4.15 -15.95
N TYR A 299 15.42 -2.88 -16.01
CA TYR A 299 14.02 -2.48 -15.90
C TYR A 299 13.29 -2.69 -17.24
N VAL A 300 12.22 -3.46 -17.22
CA VAL A 300 11.46 -3.89 -18.39
C VAL A 300 10.06 -3.28 -18.38
N PHE A 301 9.66 -2.72 -19.51
CA PHE A 301 8.33 -2.13 -19.67
C PHE A 301 7.26 -3.22 -19.76
N SER A 302 6.19 -3.06 -18.99
CA SER A 302 4.96 -3.84 -18.99
C SER A 302 3.83 -2.98 -19.52
N GLY A 303 3.19 -3.41 -20.59
CA GLY A 303 2.10 -2.70 -21.23
C GLY A 303 1.35 -3.58 -22.23
N ALA A 304 0.44 -3.00 -23.00
CA ALA A 304 -0.41 -3.74 -23.93
C ALA A 304 0.37 -4.55 -24.99
N ALA A 305 1.56 -4.07 -25.39
CA ALA A 305 2.33 -4.69 -26.48
C ALA A 305 2.94 -6.05 -26.10
N ASN A 306 3.16 -6.30 -24.81
CA ASN A 306 3.69 -7.58 -24.32
C ASN A 306 2.69 -8.33 -23.41
N GLY A 307 1.39 -8.07 -23.56
CA GLY A 307 0.38 -8.71 -22.71
C GLY A 307 0.48 -8.32 -21.23
N GLY A 308 1.18 -7.24 -20.94
CA GLY A 308 1.47 -6.79 -19.58
C GLY A 308 0.42 -5.83 -19.00
N VAL A 309 0.81 -5.16 -17.92
CA VAL A 309 -0.02 -4.16 -17.24
C VAL A 309 -0.18 -2.93 -18.10
N ALA A 310 -1.37 -2.73 -18.68
CA ALA A 310 -1.68 -1.63 -19.58
C ALA A 310 -2.50 -0.55 -18.85
N ALA A 311 -2.14 0.71 -19.10
CA ALA A 311 -2.80 1.89 -18.54
C ALA A 311 -2.95 2.94 -19.63
N LYS A 312 -3.98 2.79 -20.48
CA LYS A 312 -4.15 3.61 -21.69
C LYS A 312 -4.15 5.12 -21.36
N ASP A 313 -3.26 5.86 -22.03
CA ASP A 313 -3.13 7.33 -21.91
C ASP A 313 -3.04 7.82 -20.45
N ASN A 314 -2.44 7.01 -19.59
CA ASN A 314 -2.40 7.24 -18.16
C ASN A 314 -1.02 6.94 -17.58
N SER A 315 -0.65 7.77 -16.61
CA SER A 315 0.48 7.55 -15.73
C SER A 315 0.05 7.90 -14.30
N THR A 316 -0.28 6.88 -13.52
CA THR A 316 -0.73 7.04 -12.12
C THR A 316 -0.11 5.94 -11.26
N ASN A 317 0.11 6.24 -9.98
CA ASN A 317 0.60 5.25 -9.05
C ASN A 317 -0.52 4.28 -8.65
N GLY A 318 -0.13 3.06 -8.30
CA GLY A 318 -0.98 2.01 -7.77
C GLY A 318 -0.19 1.19 -6.77
N GLU A 319 -0.65 0.01 -6.43
CA GLU A 319 0.03 -0.87 -5.48
C GLU A 319 0.39 -2.20 -6.13
N VAL A 320 1.48 -2.82 -5.68
CA VAL A 320 1.87 -4.18 -6.05
C VAL A 320 1.82 -5.07 -4.81
N MET A 321 1.31 -6.30 -4.92
CA MET A 321 1.20 -7.22 -3.79
C MET A 321 1.29 -8.67 -4.24
N LEU A 322 2.06 -9.48 -3.52
CA LEU A 322 2.20 -10.92 -3.74
C LEU A 322 1.41 -11.71 -2.69
N LEU A 323 0.59 -12.66 -3.15
CA LEU A 323 -0.23 -13.51 -2.28
C LEU A 323 -0.07 -15.00 -2.61
N PRO A 324 -0.01 -15.87 -1.60
CA PRO A 324 -0.08 -17.31 -1.80
C PRO A 324 -1.52 -17.73 -2.16
N VAL A 325 -1.67 -18.55 -3.17
CA VAL A 325 -2.98 -19.03 -3.65
C VAL A 325 -2.94 -20.51 -3.99
N THR A 326 -4.12 -21.08 -4.19
CA THR A 326 -4.33 -22.39 -4.78
C THR A 326 -5.10 -22.20 -6.08
N ARG A 327 -4.64 -22.80 -7.18
CA ARG A 327 -5.39 -22.83 -8.44
C ARG A 327 -6.59 -23.78 -8.28
N VAL A 328 -7.80 -23.29 -8.51
CA VAL A 328 -9.04 -24.03 -8.24
C VAL A 328 -9.19 -25.26 -9.14
N ALA A 329 -8.69 -25.19 -10.37
CA ALA A 329 -8.87 -26.25 -11.38
C ALA A 329 -8.19 -27.58 -11.03
N ASP A 330 -7.07 -27.57 -10.33
CA ASP A 330 -6.23 -28.75 -10.04
C ASP A 330 -5.73 -28.82 -8.58
N GLY A 331 -5.94 -27.77 -7.79
CA GLY A 331 -5.51 -27.70 -6.41
C GLY A 331 -4.02 -27.38 -6.22
N GLU A 332 -3.30 -26.95 -7.28
CA GLU A 332 -1.88 -26.65 -7.20
C GLU A 332 -1.61 -25.37 -6.40
N PRO A 333 -0.66 -25.42 -5.44
CA PRO A 333 -0.26 -24.25 -4.67
C PRO A 333 0.71 -23.37 -5.46
N MET A 334 0.47 -22.06 -5.47
CA MET A 334 1.31 -21.09 -6.15
C MET A 334 1.20 -19.69 -5.53
N HIS A 335 1.67 -18.68 -6.23
CA HIS A 335 1.46 -17.28 -5.87
C HIS A 335 0.76 -16.52 -7.01
N ILE A 336 0.08 -15.44 -6.67
CA ILE A 336 -0.34 -14.43 -7.63
C ILE A 336 0.29 -13.08 -7.28
N LEU A 337 0.74 -12.38 -8.30
CA LEU A 337 1.17 -11.00 -8.22
C LEU A 337 0.00 -10.11 -8.64
N LEU A 338 -0.40 -9.19 -7.78
CA LEU A 338 -1.43 -8.18 -8.05
C LEU A 338 -0.77 -6.84 -8.37
N GLN A 339 -1.34 -6.08 -9.32
CA GLN A 339 -0.96 -4.69 -9.60
C GLN A 339 -2.22 -3.85 -9.81
N SER A 340 -2.44 -2.87 -8.95
CA SER A 340 -3.55 -1.93 -9.12
C SER A 340 -3.10 -0.65 -9.83
N LEU A 341 -3.96 -0.06 -10.66
CA LEU A 341 -3.83 1.24 -11.29
C LEU A 341 -5.12 1.58 -12.08
N PRO A 342 -5.32 2.84 -12.50
CA PRO A 342 -6.33 3.16 -13.51
C PRO A 342 -6.01 2.49 -14.84
N LEU A 343 -6.99 1.83 -15.45
CA LEU A 343 -6.83 1.15 -16.75
C LEU A 343 -6.86 2.13 -17.92
N GLY A 344 -7.38 3.35 -17.69
CA GLY A 344 -7.52 4.40 -18.70
C GLY A 344 -8.83 4.30 -19.52
N PRO A 345 -9.03 5.14 -20.54
CA PRO A 345 -8.11 6.23 -20.91
C PRO A 345 -8.03 7.30 -19.82
N ASP A 346 -6.92 7.95 -19.71
CA ASP A 346 -6.63 8.93 -18.65
C ASP A 346 -6.74 8.31 -17.23
N ARG A 347 -6.98 9.13 -16.21
CA ARG A 347 -7.22 8.69 -14.83
C ARG A 347 -8.66 8.18 -14.66
N LYS A 348 -8.91 6.96 -15.14
CA LYS A 348 -10.22 6.32 -15.19
C LYS A 348 -10.14 4.83 -15.01
N ASN A 349 -11.25 4.24 -14.56
CA ASN A 349 -11.41 2.79 -14.57
C ASN A 349 -10.37 2.07 -13.71
N VAL A 350 -10.20 2.46 -12.43
CA VAL A 350 -9.26 1.73 -11.58
C VAL A 350 -9.55 0.23 -11.59
N GLY A 351 -8.50 -0.56 -11.64
CA GLY A 351 -8.57 -2.01 -11.69
C GLY A 351 -7.36 -2.67 -11.03
N ILE A 352 -7.42 -3.98 -10.93
CA ILE A 352 -6.40 -4.83 -10.35
C ILE A 352 -6.04 -5.90 -11.38
N TYR A 353 -4.82 -5.83 -11.92
CA TYR A 353 -4.23 -6.89 -12.71
C TYR A 353 -3.75 -8.02 -11.82
N TYR A 354 -3.77 -9.25 -12.33
CA TYR A 354 -3.16 -10.39 -11.66
C TYR A 354 -2.30 -11.22 -12.63
N LYS A 355 -1.22 -11.78 -12.09
CA LYS A 355 -0.29 -12.66 -12.79
C LYS A 355 0.00 -13.89 -11.94
N GLU A 356 -0.14 -15.06 -12.55
CA GLU A 356 0.24 -16.34 -11.95
C GLU A 356 1.77 -16.47 -11.83
N LEU A 357 2.23 -16.94 -10.69
CA LEU A 357 3.62 -17.32 -10.43
C LEU A 357 3.63 -18.75 -9.88
N GLU A 358 3.63 -19.73 -10.80
CA GLU A 358 3.59 -21.16 -10.48
C GLU A 358 4.96 -21.68 -10.06
N THR A 359 6.00 -21.25 -10.78
CA THR A 359 7.38 -21.68 -10.58
C THR A 359 8.33 -20.48 -10.45
N ASP A 360 9.56 -20.73 -10.02
CA ASP A 360 10.61 -19.72 -9.97
C ASP A 360 10.98 -19.17 -11.36
N MET A 361 10.65 -19.87 -12.44
CA MET A 361 10.83 -19.40 -13.82
C MET A 361 9.93 -18.22 -14.15
N ASP A 362 8.74 -18.10 -13.51
CA ASP A 362 7.78 -17.04 -13.77
C ASP A 362 8.22 -15.67 -13.21
N TYR A 363 9.17 -15.69 -12.28
CA TYR A 363 9.79 -14.48 -11.71
C TYR A 363 11.33 -14.54 -11.76
N ILE A 364 11.91 -15.31 -12.69
CA ILE A 364 13.36 -15.44 -12.81
C ILE A 364 14.04 -14.10 -13.18
N SER A 365 13.33 -13.23 -13.88
CA SER A 365 13.79 -11.92 -14.32
C SER A 365 12.63 -10.92 -14.45
N SER A 366 12.98 -9.63 -14.57
CA SER A 366 12.02 -8.57 -14.91
C SER A 366 11.31 -8.80 -16.24
N TYR A 367 11.92 -9.50 -17.19
CA TYR A 367 11.28 -9.84 -18.47
C TYR A 367 10.08 -10.76 -18.29
N THR A 368 10.20 -11.77 -17.43
CA THR A 368 9.09 -12.70 -17.14
C THR A 368 7.98 -12.02 -16.34
N ILE A 369 8.32 -11.13 -15.41
CA ILE A 369 7.32 -10.36 -14.64
C ILE A 369 6.58 -9.37 -15.54
N ALA A 370 7.25 -8.69 -16.47
CA ALA A 370 6.65 -7.61 -17.25
C ALA A 370 5.64 -8.09 -18.30
N ALA A 371 5.74 -9.33 -18.78
CA ALA A 371 4.93 -9.86 -19.88
C ALA A 371 3.81 -10.79 -19.38
N ASP A 372 2.83 -11.04 -20.26
CA ASP A 372 1.81 -12.11 -20.16
C ASP A 372 1.09 -12.16 -18.80
N TRP A 373 0.43 -11.08 -18.44
CA TRP A 373 -0.45 -11.01 -17.25
C TRP A 373 -1.78 -11.73 -17.54
N ASP A 374 -2.27 -12.53 -16.58
CA ASP A 374 -3.35 -13.50 -16.76
C ASP A 374 -4.75 -12.90 -16.76
N GLY A 375 -4.90 -11.68 -16.26
CA GLY A 375 -6.17 -10.98 -16.30
C GLY A 375 -6.21 -9.69 -15.50
N VAL A 376 -7.38 -9.06 -15.54
CA VAL A 376 -7.63 -7.80 -14.86
C VAL A 376 -9.07 -7.71 -14.36
N LYS A 377 -9.25 -7.32 -13.11
CA LYS A 377 -10.54 -6.92 -12.53
C LYS A 377 -10.68 -5.41 -12.64
N GLN A 378 -11.63 -4.93 -13.42
CA GLN A 378 -12.04 -3.52 -13.36
C GLN A 378 -12.92 -3.32 -12.13
N VAL A 379 -12.58 -2.36 -11.26
CA VAL A 379 -13.28 -2.07 -10.01
C VAL A 379 -14.35 -1.00 -10.23
N THR A 380 -14.00 0.10 -10.88
CA THR A 380 -14.93 1.18 -11.17
C THR A 380 -14.90 1.59 -12.64
N THR A 381 -15.95 2.28 -13.11
CA THR A 381 -16.01 2.91 -14.43
C THR A 381 -15.87 4.42 -14.37
N LEU A 382 -15.72 4.98 -13.17
CA LEU A 382 -15.61 6.42 -12.93
C LEU A 382 -14.16 6.91 -13.11
N ASN A 383 -14.00 8.24 -13.11
CA ASN A 383 -12.68 8.84 -12.95
C ASN A 383 -12.09 8.38 -11.62
N SER A 384 -10.86 7.91 -11.68
CA SER A 384 -10.17 7.30 -10.55
C SER A 384 -8.66 7.44 -10.73
N ALA A 385 -7.91 7.49 -9.63
CA ALA A 385 -6.48 7.73 -9.73
C ALA A 385 -5.69 6.78 -8.81
N TYR A 386 -5.14 7.27 -7.72
CA TYR A 386 -4.28 6.48 -6.82
C TYR A 386 -5.04 5.35 -6.13
N SER A 387 -4.36 4.25 -5.90
CA SER A 387 -4.90 3.09 -5.18
C SER A 387 -3.82 2.40 -4.37
N THR A 388 -4.24 1.73 -3.30
CA THR A 388 -3.37 0.94 -2.42
C THR A 388 -4.10 -0.30 -1.93
N MET A 389 -3.37 -1.31 -1.48
CA MET A 389 -3.89 -2.61 -1.05
C MET A 389 -3.29 -3.03 0.28
N ALA A 390 -4.08 -3.73 1.09
CA ALA A 390 -3.61 -4.41 2.29
C ALA A 390 -4.33 -5.75 2.46
N TRP A 391 -3.64 -6.78 2.98
CA TRP A 391 -4.23 -8.08 3.22
C TRP A 391 -4.83 -8.15 4.62
N GLN A 392 -6.12 -8.48 4.72
CA GLN A 392 -6.85 -8.51 5.98
C GLN A 392 -6.73 -9.85 6.71
N LYS A 393 -7.00 -9.86 8.01
CA LYS A 393 -6.95 -11.06 8.84
C LYS A 393 -8.06 -12.08 8.53
N ASP A 394 -9.10 -11.65 7.85
CA ASP A 394 -10.19 -12.51 7.37
C ASP A 394 -9.94 -13.09 5.97
N ASN A 395 -8.69 -12.96 5.47
CA ASN A 395 -8.23 -13.46 4.17
C ASN A 395 -8.91 -12.78 2.97
N ARG A 396 -9.17 -11.49 3.07
CA ARG A 396 -9.67 -10.66 1.98
C ARG A 396 -8.73 -9.49 1.70
N LEU A 397 -8.75 -9.00 0.47
CA LEU A 397 -8.01 -7.83 0.06
C LEU A 397 -8.78 -6.56 0.43
N ALA A 398 -8.22 -5.72 1.30
CA ALA A 398 -8.65 -4.34 1.46
C ALA A 398 -8.09 -3.52 0.30
N PHE A 399 -8.95 -2.89 -0.45
CA PHE A 399 -8.60 -2.03 -1.57
C PHE A 399 -9.10 -0.62 -1.30
N LEU A 400 -8.18 0.34 -1.25
CA LEU A 400 -8.48 1.74 -1.01
C LEU A 400 -8.05 2.56 -2.22
N TYR A 401 -8.97 3.37 -2.80
CA TYR A 401 -8.70 4.07 -4.04
C TYR A 401 -9.43 5.40 -4.16
N GLU A 402 -8.91 6.27 -5.02
CA GLU A 402 -9.51 7.55 -5.39
C GLU A 402 -10.59 7.35 -6.45
N GLU A 403 -11.77 7.96 -6.26
CA GLU A 403 -12.86 7.94 -7.22
C GLU A 403 -13.65 9.26 -7.21
N GLU A 404 -14.05 9.76 -8.38
CA GLU A 404 -14.97 10.91 -8.50
C GLU A 404 -16.43 10.48 -8.32
N THR A 405 -16.77 9.94 -7.15
CA THR A 405 -18.12 9.47 -6.81
C THR A 405 -19.16 10.58 -6.83
N HIS A 406 -18.78 11.79 -6.41
CA HIS A 406 -19.68 12.94 -6.25
C HIS A 406 -19.48 14.00 -7.34
N GLY A 407 -18.86 13.63 -8.47
CA GLY A 407 -18.60 14.52 -9.60
C GLY A 407 -17.26 15.24 -9.50
N LYS A 408 -17.00 16.11 -10.48
CA LYS A 408 -15.73 16.81 -10.59
C LYS A 408 -15.57 17.86 -9.50
N SER A 409 -14.43 17.84 -8.83
CA SER A 409 -13.97 18.96 -8.03
C SER A 409 -13.66 20.19 -8.89
N ASN A 410 -13.83 21.38 -8.32
CA ASN A 410 -13.40 22.64 -8.95
C ASN A 410 -11.88 22.84 -8.94
N PHE A 411 -11.11 21.92 -8.35
CA PHE A 411 -9.66 21.97 -8.32
C PHE A 411 -9.05 21.39 -9.60
N ALA A 412 -7.96 22.02 -10.08
CA ALA A 412 -7.31 21.68 -11.35
C ALA A 412 -6.81 20.22 -11.45
N TYR A 413 -6.58 19.57 -10.32
CA TYR A 413 -6.05 18.19 -10.23
C TYR A 413 -7.09 17.14 -9.83
N GLY A 414 -8.38 17.48 -9.90
CA GLY A 414 -9.47 16.61 -9.46
C GLY A 414 -9.64 16.58 -7.95
N GLY A 415 -10.85 16.31 -7.50
CA GLY A 415 -11.17 16.01 -6.11
C GLY A 415 -11.80 14.66 -6.05
N TYR A 416 -11.24 13.80 -5.20
CA TYR A 416 -11.71 12.44 -5.09
C TYR A 416 -12.29 12.18 -3.70
N THR A 417 -13.24 11.27 -3.67
CA THR A 417 -13.61 10.51 -2.50
C THR A 417 -12.66 9.31 -2.41
N ILE A 418 -12.18 9.00 -1.22
CA ILE A 418 -11.42 7.77 -1.01
C ILE A 418 -12.40 6.66 -0.64
N VAL A 419 -12.45 5.66 -1.51
CA VAL A 419 -13.38 4.54 -1.43
C VAL A 419 -12.63 3.30 -0.97
N TYR A 420 -13.26 2.54 -0.08
CA TYR A 420 -12.85 1.22 0.34
C TYR A 420 -13.75 0.17 -0.29
N GLU A 421 -13.15 -0.86 -0.86
CA GLU A 421 -13.82 -2.11 -1.23
C GLU A 421 -13.01 -3.31 -0.73
N CYS A 422 -13.68 -4.43 -0.56
CA CYS A 422 -13.10 -5.66 -0.04
C CYS A 422 -13.36 -6.81 -1.02
N PHE A 423 -12.30 -7.52 -1.40
CA PHE A 423 -12.36 -8.60 -2.38
C PHE A 423 -11.82 -9.92 -1.82
N GLU A 424 -12.50 -11.00 -2.12
CA GLU A 424 -11.88 -12.32 -2.12
C GLU A 424 -11.00 -12.47 -3.38
N ILE A 425 -10.02 -13.37 -3.36
CA ILE A 425 -9.16 -13.60 -4.53
C ILE A 425 -9.99 -14.11 -5.71
N GLU A 426 -10.99 -14.90 -5.43
CA GLU A 426 -11.98 -15.41 -6.38
C GLU A 426 -12.70 -14.27 -7.11
N ASP A 427 -13.02 -13.18 -6.43
CA ASP A 427 -13.66 -12.00 -7.04
C ASP A 427 -12.76 -11.29 -8.06
N ILE A 428 -11.43 -11.30 -7.81
CA ILE A 428 -10.42 -10.66 -8.67
C ILE A 428 -10.10 -11.52 -9.88
N THR A 429 -10.14 -12.84 -9.71
CA THR A 429 -9.62 -13.81 -10.68
C THR A 429 -10.72 -14.61 -11.38
N ASP A 430 -11.99 -14.20 -11.27
CA ASP A 430 -13.15 -14.90 -11.82
C ASP A 430 -13.21 -16.38 -11.39
N GLY A 431 -12.88 -16.65 -10.12
CA GLY A 431 -12.91 -17.99 -9.51
C GLY A 431 -11.73 -18.89 -9.88
N LYS A 432 -10.70 -18.39 -10.55
CA LYS A 432 -9.55 -19.22 -10.96
C LYS A 432 -8.64 -19.61 -9.81
N TYR A 433 -8.50 -18.75 -8.82
CA TYR A 433 -7.63 -18.94 -7.66
C TYR A 433 -8.39 -18.67 -6.36
N SER A 434 -8.00 -19.38 -5.30
CA SER A 434 -8.44 -19.14 -3.94
C SER A 434 -7.25 -18.85 -3.03
N TYR A 435 -7.45 -18.06 -1.96
CA TYR A 435 -6.37 -17.77 -1.02
C TYR A 435 -5.89 -19.03 -0.30
N ARG A 436 -4.58 -19.22 -0.21
CA ARG A 436 -3.94 -20.30 0.54
C ARG A 436 -3.38 -19.76 1.87
N LYS A 437 -3.86 -20.31 2.99
CA LYS A 437 -3.35 -20.02 4.34
C LYS A 437 -1.94 -20.54 4.58
#